data_b7e063af1f5cd76f4c9d173f5159299e
#
_entry.id   b7e063af1f5cd76f4c9d173f5159299e
#
_cell.length_a   1.000
_cell.length_b   1.000
_cell.length_c   1.000
_cell.angle_alpha   90.00
_cell.angle_beta   90.00
_cell.angle_gamma   90.00
#
_symmetry.space_group_name_H-M   'P 1'
#
loop_
_entity.id
_entity.type
_entity.pdbx_description
1 polymer ?
#
loop_
_entity_poly.entity_id
_entity_poly.type
_entity_poly.pdbx_seq_one_letter_code
_entity_poly.pdbx_strand_id
1 'polypeptide(L)'
;SIINLSELNKGLVLVTGPAGSGKSTTLACIIDAINRTKEKHIITLEDPLEFLHRHKKSIVSQREISSDTESYVVALRASLRQSPDVILLGEMRDFETISIAMTAAETGHLVLSTLHTQGAANTIDRIIDVFPPSQQRQIAVQLSSVLQAVVSQQLIPGTDGESLIPAFEMMTATPAIRNMIRENKIPQIDGTIYSSAAPNMFSMDTSLQKLYQAGKISADAALAHASNPEMLKRKL
;
A
#
# COMPACT_ATOMS: atom_id res chain seq x y z
N SER A 1 11.29 -7.46 -2.20
CA SER A 1 11.44 -6.47 -1.15
C SER A 1 10.56 -5.25 -1.43
N ILE A 2 10.01 -4.64 -0.38
CA ILE A 2 9.10 -3.47 -0.50
C ILE A 2 9.78 -2.31 -1.22
N ILE A 3 11.07 -2.09 -0.98
CA ILE A 3 11.81 -1.00 -1.64
C ILE A 3 11.86 -1.16 -3.16
N ASN A 4 11.73 -2.38 -3.69
CA ASN A 4 11.68 -2.61 -5.14
C ASN A 4 10.43 -2.01 -5.81
N LEU A 5 9.42 -1.61 -5.02
CA LEU A 5 8.28 -0.85 -5.53
C LEU A 5 8.69 0.52 -6.09
N SER A 6 9.85 1.04 -5.68
CA SER A 6 10.44 2.25 -6.25
C SER A 6 10.85 2.08 -7.73
N GLU A 7 10.98 0.84 -8.22
CA GLU A 7 11.32 0.57 -9.62
C GLU A 7 10.13 0.66 -10.57
N LEU A 8 8.91 0.67 -10.04
CA LEU A 8 7.70 0.83 -10.83
C LEU A 8 7.66 2.23 -11.50
N ASN A 9 7.09 2.28 -12.69
CA ASN A 9 6.95 3.55 -13.43
C ASN A 9 5.50 4.03 -13.51
N LYS A 10 4.53 3.16 -13.31
CA LYS A 10 3.11 3.47 -13.36
C LYS A 10 2.28 2.46 -12.56
N GLY A 11 1.04 2.82 -12.31
CA GLY A 11 0.07 1.99 -11.63
C GLY A 11 -0.17 2.43 -10.19
N LEU A 12 -0.93 1.65 -9.45
CA LEU A 12 -1.34 1.93 -8.09
C LEU A 12 -0.63 0.98 -7.11
N VAL A 13 0.00 1.55 -6.09
CA VAL A 13 0.59 0.83 -4.95
C VAL A 13 -0.08 1.31 -3.68
N LEU A 14 -0.52 0.37 -2.85
CA LEU A 14 -1.20 0.65 -1.60
C LEU A 14 -0.39 0.15 -0.42
N VAL A 15 -0.17 1.02 0.57
CA VAL A 15 0.38 0.66 1.87
C VAL A 15 -0.74 0.76 2.90
N THR A 16 -1.09 -0.35 3.52
CA THR A 16 -2.28 -0.45 4.37
C THR A 16 -1.95 -0.94 5.77
N GLY A 17 -2.87 -0.79 6.69
CA GLY A 17 -2.72 -1.18 8.08
C GLY A 17 -3.36 -0.19 9.05
N PRO A 18 -3.46 -0.53 10.33
CA PRO A 18 -4.07 0.33 11.35
C PRO A 18 -3.31 1.66 11.50
N ALA A 19 -3.93 2.61 12.21
CA ALA A 19 -3.25 3.83 12.61
C ALA A 19 -1.99 3.50 13.42
N GLY A 20 -0.90 4.22 13.18
CA GLY A 20 0.37 4.00 13.88
C GLY A 20 1.17 2.77 13.41
N SER A 21 0.76 2.08 12.33
CA SER A 21 1.50 0.91 11.81
C SER A 21 2.76 1.26 10.99
N GLY A 22 3.09 2.55 10.83
CA GLY A 22 4.30 2.99 10.11
C GLY A 22 4.13 3.15 8.60
N LYS A 23 2.89 3.27 8.09
CA LYS A 23 2.61 3.44 6.65
C LYS A 23 3.33 4.64 6.04
N SER A 24 3.26 5.80 6.70
CA SER A 24 3.92 7.03 6.24
C SER A 24 5.43 6.86 6.15
N THR A 25 6.03 6.18 7.12
CA THR A 25 7.47 5.86 7.10
C THR A 25 7.84 4.97 5.91
N THR A 26 7.05 3.94 5.66
CA THR A 26 7.26 3.04 4.51
C THR A 26 7.14 3.79 3.18
N LEU A 27 6.12 4.63 3.03
CA LEU A 27 5.96 5.48 1.84
C LEU A 27 7.11 6.48 1.69
N ALA A 28 7.53 7.11 2.77
CA ALA A 28 8.68 8.02 2.75
C ALA A 28 9.97 7.31 2.30
N CYS A 29 10.20 6.07 2.71
CA CYS A 29 11.33 5.26 2.23
C CYS A 29 11.24 4.97 0.72
N ILE A 30 10.05 4.66 0.19
CA ILE A 30 9.85 4.42 -1.25
C ILE A 30 10.09 5.73 -2.03
N ILE A 31 9.55 6.85 -1.58
CA ILE A 31 9.76 8.17 -2.18
C ILE A 31 11.24 8.56 -2.15
N ASP A 32 11.93 8.36 -1.02
CA ASP A 32 13.36 8.67 -0.93
C ASP A 32 14.20 7.79 -1.88
N ALA A 33 13.85 6.52 -2.04
CA ALA A 33 14.51 5.64 -3.00
C ALA A 33 14.34 6.12 -4.44
N ILE A 34 13.13 6.52 -4.84
CA ILE A 34 12.88 7.12 -6.17
C ILE A 34 13.68 8.41 -6.33
N ASN A 35 13.61 9.30 -5.34
CA ASN A 35 14.27 10.60 -5.35
C ASN A 35 15.79 10.51 -5.47
N ARG A 36 16.40 9.48 -4.88
CA ARG A 36 17.86 9.24 -4.97
C ARG A 36 18.31 8.65 -6.30
N THR A 37 17.46 7.89 -6.96
CA THR A 37 17.87 7.01 -8.07
C THR A 37 17.36 7.47 -9.42
N LYS A 38 16.22 8.18 -9.47
CA LYS A 38 15.50 8.53 -10.70
C LYS A 38 15.31 10.04 -10.87
N GLU A 39 15.32 10.49 -12.12
CA GLU A 39 14.98 11.87 -12.50
C GLU A 39 13.48 11.96 -12.77
N LYS A 40 12.70 12.27 -11.73
CA LYS A 40 11.24 12.25 -11.72
C LYS A 40 10.67 13.53 -11.10
N HIS A 41 9.45 13.91 -11.49
CA HIS A 41 8.67 14.87 -10.73
C HIS A 41 7.74 14.11 -9.78
N ILE A 42 7.98 14.26 -8.49
CA ILE A 42 7.23 13.63 -7.41
C ILE A 42 6.35 14.69 -6.76
N ILE A 43 5.05 14.45 -6.70
CA ILE A 43 4.12 15.31 -5.96
C ILE A 43 3.56 14.51 -4.78
N THR A 44 3.60 15.08 -3.58
CA THR A 44 2.97 14.50 -2.40
C THR A 44 1.83 15.37 -1.92
N LEU A 45 0.71 14.74 -1.57
CA LEU A 45 -0.49 15.36 -1.04
C LEU A 45 -0.81 14.68 0.29
N GLU A 46 -0.61 15.36 1.40
CA GLU A 46 -0.62 14.75 2.74
C GLU A 46 -1.42 15.58 3.75
N ASP A 47 -1.90 14.94 4.82
CA ASP A 47 -2.67 15.58 5.89
C ASP A 47 -2.38 14.89 7.25
N PRO A 48 -1.43 15.44 8.04
CA PRO A 48 -0.42 16.46 7.70
C PRO A 48 0.82 15.90 7.02
N LEU A 49 1.76 16.75 6.62
CA LEU A 49 3.11 16.38 6.20
C LEU A 49 3.89 15.80 7.39
N GLU A 50 4.32 14.54 7.29
CA GLU A 50 5.13 13.88 8.33
C GLU A 50 6.63 13.92 8.02
N PHE A 51 7.00 13.82 6.74
CA PHE A 51 8.39 13.77 6.29
C PHE A 51 8.65 14.83 5.22
N LEU A 52 9.73 15.58 5.37
CA LEU A 52 10.20 16.55 4.37
C LEU A 52 11.25 15.92 3.46
N HIS A 53 11.02 15.99 2.17
CA HIS A 53 11.92 15.47 1.14
C HIS A 53 12.65 16.63 0.45
N ARG A 54 13.98 16.64 0.53
CA ARG A 54 14.81 17.56 -0.25
C ARG A 54 14.92 17.03 -1.69
N HIS A 55 15.02 17.92 -2.68
CA HIS A 55 15.36 17.54 -4.04
C HIS A 55 16.73 16.80 -4.06
N LYS A 56 16.76 15.68 -4.79
CA LYS A 56 17.98 14.91 -5.07
C LYS A 56 18.11 14.76 -6.59
N LYS A 57 17.93 13.54 -7.13
CA LYS A 57 17.79 13.37 -8.58
C LYS A 57 16.40 13.78 -9.08
N SER A 58 15.40 13.64 -8.25
CA SER A 58 14.02 14.05 -8.55
C SER A 58 13.72 15.45 -8.02
N ILE A 59 12.70 16.08 -8.60
CA ILE A 59 12.05 17.27 -8.04
C ILE A 59 10.89 16.79 -7.17
N VAL A 60 10.83 17.21 -5.91
CA VAL A 60 9.76 16.84 -4.98
C VAL A 60 8.95 18.06 -4.60
N SER A 61 7.67 18.07 -4.94
CA SER A 61 6.70 19.12 -4.59
C SER A 61 5.72 18.56 -3.57
N GLN A 62 5.77 19.03 -2.34
CA GLN A 62 4.92 18.55 -1.24
C GLN A 62 3.84 19.60 -0.92
N ARG A 63 2.62 19.14 -0.70
CA ARG A 63 1.48 19.97 -0.31
C ARG A 63 0.74 19.34 0.85
N GLU A 64 0.47 20.16 1.85
CA GLU A 64 -0.34 19.80 3.00
C GLU A 64 -1.79 20.24 2.77
N ILE A 65 -2.72 19.31 3.00
CA ILE A 65 -4.16 19.62 2.92
C ILE A 65 -4.52 20.63 4.03
N SER A 66 -5.42 21.51 3.73
CA SER A 66 -5.87 22.63 4.57
C SER A 66 -4.86 23.77 4.79
N SER A 67 -3.58 23.54 4.51
CA SER A 67 -2.54 24.59 4.54
C SER A 67 -2.21 25.14 3.15
N ASP A 68 -1.89 24.24 2.22
CA ASP A 68 -1.46 24.58 0.86
C ASP A 68 -2.56 24.38 -0.19
N THR A 69 -3.58 23.59 0.13
CA THR A 69 -4.69 23.23 -0.75
C THR A 69 -5.95 22.89 0.05
N GLU A 70 -7.11 23.07 -0.55
CA GLU A 70 -8.39 22.90 0.13
C GLU A 70 -8.75 21.44 0.44
N SER A 71 -8.43 20.53 -0.46
CA SER A 71 -8.80 19.11 -0.34
C SER A 71 -7.92 18.21 -1.21
N TYR A 72 -7.96 16.90 -0.91
CA TYR A 72 -7.30 15.89 -1.75
C TYR A 72 -7.78 15.91 -3.20
N VAL A 73 -9.08 16.06 -3.44
CA VAL A 73 -9.67 16.08 -4.78
C VAL A 73 -9.17 17.27 -5.59
N VAL A 74 -9.20 18.46 -5.01
CA VAL A 74 -8.71 19.69 -5.67
C VAL A 74 -7.22 19.58 -5.96
N ALA A 75 -6.44 19.17 -4.97
CA ALA A 75 -5.00 19.01 -5.10
C ALA A 75 -4.60 17.96 -6.14
N LEU A 76 -5.27 16.82 -6.15
CA LEU A 76 -4.98 15.72 -7.08
C LEU A 76 -5.31 16.12 -8.53
N ARG A 77 -6.46 16.76 -8.77
CA ARG A 77 -6.80 17.29 -10.10
C ARG A 77 -5.81 18.35 -10.59
N ALA A 78 -5.38 19.23 -9.70
CA ALA A 78 -4.37 20.23 -10.03
C ALA A 78 -3.00 19.59 -10.33
N SER A 79 -2.62 18.57 -9.58
CA SER A 79 -1.35 17.85 -9.75
C SER A 79 -1.23 17.18 -11.12
N LEU A 80 -2.31 16.62 -11.66
CA LEU A 80 -2.30 15.97 -12.98
C LEU A 80 -1.96 16.93 -14.14
N ARG A 81 -2.10 18.24 -13.92
CA ARG A 81 -1.72 19.29 -14.93
C ARG A 81 -0.27 19.75 -14.80
N GLN A 82 0.48 19.19 -13.84
CA GLN A 82 1.86 19.61 -13.55
C GLN A 82 2.90 18.59 -14.04
N SER A 83 2.48 17.67 -14.91
CA SER A 83 3.32 16.60 -15.46
C SER A 83 4.07 15.82 -14.38
N PRO A 84 3.39 15.27 -13.36
CA PRO A 84 4.02 14.43 -12.37
C PRO A 84 4.34 13.06 -12.96
N ASP A 85 5.41 12.43 -12.49
CA ASP A 85 5.68 11.02 -12.73
C ASP A 85 5.13 10.16 -11.59
N VAL A 86 5.25 10.66 -10.36
CA VAL A 86 4.87 9.97 -9.14
C VAL A 86 3.97 10.89 -8.31
N ILE A 87 2.87 10.33 -7.84
CA ILE A 87 1.93 11.02 -6.94
C ILE A 87 1.81 10.19 -5.67
N LEU A 88 2.17 10.77 -4.53
CA LEU A 88 1.83 10.23 -3.22
C LEU A 88 0.56 10.92 -2.75
N LEU A 89 -0.47 10.13 -2.53
CA LEU A 89 -1.75 10.57 -1.98
C LEU A 89 -1.86 9.98 -0.57
N GLY A 90 -1.81 10.83 0.46
CA GLY A 90 -1.72 10.42 1.85
C GLY A 90 -2.73 9.34 2.22
N GLU A 91 -3.98 9.49 1.79
CA GLU A 91 -5.00 8.45 1.96
C GLU A 91 -6.12 8.56 0.93
N MET A 92 -6.80 7.44 0.68
CA MET A 92 -7.99 7.34 -0.17
C MET A 92 -9.20 6.97 0.69
N ARG A 93 -10.05 7.96 1.03
CA ARG A 93 -11.24 7.78 1.90
C ARG A 93 -12.54 7.65 1.14
N ASP A 94 -12.70 8.40 0.08
CA ASP A 94 -13.95 8.56 -0.65
C ASP A 94 -13.83 8.12 -2.11
N PHE A 95 -14.98 7.86 -2.73
CA PHE A 95 -15.04 7.35 -4.09
C PHE A 95 -14.45 8.32 -5.12
N GLU A 96 -14.58 9.63 -4.90
CA GLU A 96 -14.10 10.63 -5.86
C GLU A 96 -12.56 10.64 -5.89
N THR A 97 -11.92 10.66 -4.72
CA THR A 97 -10.46 10.57 -4.59
C THR A 97 -9.93 9.26 -5.18
N ILE A 98 -10.57 8.13 -4.88
CA ILE A 98 -10.20 6.82 -5.43
C ILE A 98 -10.33 6.80 -6.95
N SER A 99 -11.43 7.33 -7.50
CA SER A 99 -11.67 7.36 -8.95
C SER A 99 -10.60 8.16 -9.69
N ILE A 100 -10.24 9.35 -9.17
CA ILE A 100 -9.19 10.19 -9.77
C ILE A 100 -7.82 9.52 -9.67
N ALA A 101 -7.51 8.91 -8.52
CA ALA A 101 -6.25 8.18 -8.31
C ALA A 101 -6.10 7.00 -9.28
N MET A 102 -7.16 6.22 -9.49
CA MET A 102 -7.15 5.12 -10.45
C MET A 102 -7.01 5.62 -11.89
N THR A 103 -7.68 6.71 -12.26
CA THR A 103 -7.52 7.34 -13.57
C THR A 103 -6.09 7.82 -13.79
N ALA A 104 -5.46 8.44 -12.77
CA ALA A 104 -4.06 8.82 -12.83
C ALA A 104 -3.14 7.61 -13.07
N ALA A 105 -3.38 6.50 -12.37
CA ALA A 105 -2.62 5.26 -12.55
C ALA A 105 -2.80 4.66 -13.96
N GLU A 106 -4.00 4.73 -14.53
CA GLU A 106 -4.27 4.29 -15.93
C GLU A 106 -3.54 5.15 -16.95
N THR A 107 -3.47 6.45 -16.72
CA THR A 107 -2.86 7.42 -17.65
C THR A 107 -1.34 7.51 -17.53
N GLY A 108 -0.71 6.61 -16.79
CA GLY A 108 0.74 6.42 -16.82
C GLY A 108 1.50 6.94 -15.59
N HIS A 109 0.80 7.43 -14.56
CA HIS A 109 1.42 7.88 -13.31
C HIS A 109 1.63 6.71 -12.33
N LEU A 110 2.70 6.76 -11.53
CA LEU A 110 2.84 5.91 -10.35
C LEU A 110 2.11 6.60 -9.19
N VAL A 111 1.05 5.98 -8.71
CA VAL A 111 0.27 6.47 -7.57
C VAL A 111 0.55 5.60 -6.35
N LEU A 112 1.00 6.24 -5.28
CA LEU A 112 1.24 5.63 -3.98
C LEU A 112 0.19 6.18 -3.00
N SER A 113 -0.48 5.31 -2.24
CA SER A 113 -1.48 5.76 -1.27
C SER A 113 -1.64 4.81 -0.10
N THR A 114 -2.46 5.22 0.89
CA THR A 114 -2.78 4.41 2.06
C THR A 114 -4.26 4.16 2.22
N LEU A 115 -4.56 3.05 2.91
CA LEU A 115 -5.85 2.76 3.54
C LEU A 115 -5.62 2.20 4.95
N HIS A 116 -6.66 2.21 5.78
CA HIS A 116 -6.61 1.68 7.15
C HIS A 116 -7.07 0.22 7.26
N THR A 117 -7.16 -0.48 6.14
CA THR A 117 -7.53 -1.90 6.06
C THR A 117 -6.36 -2.81 6.44
N GLN A 118 -6.66 -4.01 6.92
CA GLN A 118 -5.68 -5.07 7.16
C GLN A 118 -5.86 -6.17 6.12
N GLY A 119 -4.77 -6.56 5.46
CA GLY A 119 -4.75 -7.58 4.42
C GLY A 119 -5.12 -7.06 3.04
N ALA A 120 -4.56 -7.69 2.01
CA ALA A 120 -4.74 -7.28 0.62
C ALA A 120 -6.16 -7.53 0.11
N ALA A 121 -6.77 -8.66 0.43
CA ALA A 121 -8.13 -8.97 0.03
C ALA A 121 -9.14 -7.94 0.58
N ASN A 122 -9.08 -7.66 1.88
CA ASN A 122 -9.93 -6.65 2.52
C ASN A 122 -9.72 -5.25 1.94
N THR A 123 -8.49 -4.92 1.54
CA THR A 123 -8.18 -3.64 0.91
C THR A 123 -8.87 -3.51 -0.44
N ILE A 124 -8.84 -4.56 -1.25
CA ILE A 124 -9.49 -4.60 -2.57
C ILE A 124 -11.01 -4.51 -2.41
N ASP A 125 -11.60 -5.30 -1.52
CA ASP A 125 -13.03 -5.23 -1.20
C ASP A 125 -13.43 -3.83 -0.76
N ARG A 126 -12.68 -3.21 0.15
CA ARG A 126 -12.97 -1.86 0.64
C ARG A 126 -12.97 -0.82 -0.46
N ILE A 127 -12.04 -0.88 -1.41
CA ILE A 127 -12.01 0.04 -2.55
C ILE A 127 -13.25 -0.12 -3.41
N ILE A 128 -13.64 -1.34 -3.71
CA ILE A 128 -14.82 -1.63 -4.55
C ILE A 128 -16.11 -1.22 -3.84
N ASP A 129 -16.23 -1.49 -2.54
CA ASP A 129 -17.44 -1.24 -1.75
C ASP A 129 -17.75 0.25 -1.52
N VAL A 130 -16.76 1.13 -1.67
CA VAL A 130 -16.97 2.59 -1.59
C VAL A 130 -17.84 3.09 -2.75
N PHE A 131 -17.86 2.37 -3.88
CA PHE A 131 -18.65 2.74 -5.06
C PHE A 131 -20.07 2.19 -5.01
N PRO A 132 -21.04 2.91 -5.64
CA PRO A 132 -22.39 2.38 -5.79
C PRO A 132 -22.40 1.00 -6.49
N PRO A 133 -23.33 0.09 -6.12
CA PRO A 133 -23.39 -1.26 -6.69
C PRO A 133 -23.35 -1.32 -8.23
N SER A 134 -23.98 -0.35 -8.89
CA SER A 134 -23.99 -0.24 -10.35
C SER A 134 -22.63 0.01 -10.98
N GLN A 135 -21.66 0.50 -10.21
CA GLN A 135 -20.30 0.85 -10.68
C GLN A 135 -19.25 -0.17 -10.22
N GLN A 136 -19.54 -1.01 -9.24
CA GLN A 136 -18.56 -1.90 -8.60
C GLN A 136 -17.86 -2.83 -9.60
N ARG A 137 -18.61 -3.38 -10.58
CA ARG A 137 -18.02 -4.23 -11.61
C ARG A 137 -17.01 -3.48 -12.48
N GLN A 138 -17.34 -2.27 -12.88
CA GLN A 138 -16.43 -1.42 -13.68
C GLN A 138 -15.17 -1.08 -12.89
N ILE A 139 -15.34 -0.72 -11.62
CA ILE A 139 -14.23 -0.38 -10.71
C ILE A 139 -13.33 -1.59 -10.49
N ALA A 140 -13.89 -2.80 -10.31
CA ALA A 140 -13.09 -4.03 -10.18
C ALA A 140 -12.22 -4.27 -11.42
N VAL A 141 -12.75 -4.06 -12.62
CA VAL A 141 -12.00 -4.17 -13.88
C VAL A 141 -10.88 -3.12 -13.93
N GLN A 142 -11.19 -1.87 -13.62
CA GLN A 142 -10.22 -0.77 -13.60
C GLN A 142 -9.12 -1.03 -12.56
N LEU A 143 -9.49 -1.37 -11.32
CA LEU A 143 -8.55 -1.69 -10.25
C LEU A 143 -7.64 -2.86 -10.65
N SER A 144 -8.20 -3.92 -11.25
CA SER A 144 -7.43 -5.07 -11.71
C SER A 144 -6.37 -4.71 -12.75
N SER A 145 -6.57 -3.65 -13.53
CA SER A 145 -5.61 -3.20 -14.54
C SER A 145 -4.50 -2.34 -13.97
N VAL A 146 -4.81 -1.48 -12.99
CA VAL A 146 -3.85 -0.49 -12.46
C VAL A 146 -3.11 -0.95 -11.22
N LEU A 147 -3.69 -1.83 -10.39
CA LEU A 147 -3.07 -2.28 -9.15
C LEU A 147 -1.75 -3.01 -9.43
N GLN A 148 -0.68 -2.61 -8.74
CA GLN A 148 0.62 -3.24 -8.83
C GLN A 148 0.94 -4.06 -7.58
N ALA A 149 0.70 -3.50 -6.40
CA ALA A 149 0.94 -4.17 -5.14
C ALA A 149 0.06 -3.61 -4.02
N VAL A 150 -0.19 -4.46 -3.02
CA VAL A 150 -0.70 -4.07 -1.71
C VAL A 150 0.29 -4.55 -0.66
N VAL A 151 0.75 -3.64 0.18
CA VAL A 151 1.61 -3.91 1.33
C VAL A 151 0.80 -3.63 2.59
N SER A 152 0.42 -4.68 3.31
CA SER A 152 -0.26 -4.54 4.61
C SER A 152 0.78 -4.60 5.73
N GLN A 153 0.73 -3.66 6.66
CA GLN A 153 1.77 -3.47 7.66
C GLN A 153 1.22 -3.41 9.08
N GLN A 154 1.92 -4.07 9.99
CA GLN A 154 1.72 -3.98 11.43
C GLN A 154 3.05 -3.71 12.14
N LEU A 155 3.00 -3.09 13.31
CA LEU A 155 4.14 -2.97 14.22
C LEU A 155 3.94 -3.92 15.39
N ILE A 156 4.89 -4.81 15.61
CA ILE A 156 4.84 -5.89 16.60
C ILE A 156 5.83 -5.58 17.73
N PRO A 157 5.44 -5.69 19.01
CA PRO A 157 6.36 -5.53 20.13
C PRO A 157 7.56 -6.47 20.01
N GLY A 158 8.76 -5.92 20.10
CA GLY A 158 10.00 -6.68 20.10
C GLY A 158 10.23 -7.41 21.42
N THR A 159 11.11 -8.42 21.39
CA THR A 159 11.50 -9.19 22.60
C THR A 159 12.26 -8.36 23.64
N ASP A 160 12.81 -7.20 23.25
CA ASP A 160 13.46 -6.25 24.15
C ASP A 160 12.47 -5.42 24.97
N GLY A 161 11.17 -5.47 24.67
CA GLY A 161 10.11 -4.72 25.35
C GLY A 161 10.05 -3.24 25.01
N GLU A 162 10.96 -2.72 24.19
CA GLU A 162 11.06 -1.30 23.83
C GLU A 162 10.86 -1.05 22.33
N SER A 163 11.34 -1.95 21.47
CA SER A 163 11.27 -1.79 20.03
C SER A 163 9.92 -2.22 19.45
N LEU A 164 9.55 -1.59 18.32
CA LEU A 164 8.45 -2.00 17.47
C LEU A 164 9.01 -2.54 16.16
N ILE A 165 8.73 -3.80 15.88
CA ILE A 165 9.25 -4.53 14.73
C ILE A 165 8.19 -4.54 13.62
N PRO A 166 8.48 -4.02 12.42
CA PRO A 166 7.52 -4.04 11.33
C PRO A 166 7.35 -5.45 10.76
N ALA A 167 6.11 -5.90 10.68
CA ALA A 167 5.69 -7.09 9.96
C ALA A 167 4.86 -6.71 8.75
N PHE A 168 5.02 -7.44 7.65
CA PHE A 168 4.40 -7.13 6.38
C PHE A 168 3.69 -8.34 5.78
N GLU A 169 2.57 -8.08 5.13
CA GLU A 169 2.03 -8.91 4.07
C GLU A 169 2.27 -8.18 2.76
N MET A 170 2.70 -8.87 1.73
CA MET A 170 2.89 -8.30 0.42
C MET A 170 2.16 -9.11 -0.65
N MET A 171 1.29 -8.45 -1.39
CA MET A 171 0.63 -8.99 -2.57
C MET A 171 1.09 -8.23 -3.81
N THR A 172 1.61 -8.95 -4.78
CA THR A 172 1.87 -8.43 -6.12
C THR A 172 0.72 -8.80 -7.05
N ALA A 173 0.25 -7.85 -7.84
CA ALA A 173 -0.86 -8.07 -8.78
C ALA A 173 -0.43 -8.90 -9.99
N THR A 174 -0.26 -10.20 -9.79
CA THR A 174 -0.01 -11.17 -10.86
C THR A 174 -1.24 -11.31 -11.79
N PRO A 175 -1.10 -11.89 -12.99
CA PRO A 175 -2.25 -12.17 -13.86
C PRO A 175 -3.37 -12.95 -13.16
N ALA A 176 -3.03 -13.90 -12.28
CA ALA A 176 -4.00 -14.65 -11.48
C ALA A 176 -4.76 -13.75 -10.50
N ILE A 177 -4.05 -12.91 -9.74
CA ILE A 177 -4.67 -11.93 -8.83
C ILE A 177 -5.56 -10.95 -9.59
N ARG A 178 -5.09 -10.41 -10.71
CA ARG A 178 -5.89 -9.51 -11.56
C ARG A 178 -7.19 -10.15 -12.03
N ASN A 179 -7.13 -11.44 -12.40
CA ASN A 179 -8.33 -12.18 -12.80
C ASN A 179 -9.29 -12.40 -11.62
N MET A 180 -8.79 -12.72 -10.43
CA MET A 180 -9.61 -12.85 -9.21
C MET A 180 -10.36 -11.55 -8.90
N ILE A 181 -9.70 -10.39 -9.05
CA ILE A 181 -10.33 -9.08 -8.84
C ILE A 181 -11.46 -8.87 -9.86
N ARG A 182 -11.20 -9.10 -11.16
CA ARG A 182 -12.20 -8.92 -12.23
C ARG A 182 -13.41 -9.81 -12.07
N GLU A 183 -13.20 -11.06 -11.63
CA GLU A 183 -14.23 -12.08 -11.48
C GLU A 183 -14.93 -12.05 -10.11
N ASN A 184 -14.62 -11.04 -9.26
CA ASN A 184 -15.12 -10.92 -7.89
C ASN A 184 -14.85 -12.17 -7.04
N LYS A 185 -13.66 -12.77 -7.23
CA LYS A 185 -13.17 -13.93 -6.47
C LYS A 185 -12.16 -13.51 -5.40
N ILE A 186 -12.38 -12.36 -4.77
CA ILE A 186 -11.48 -11.73 -3.82
C ILE A 186 -11.14 -12.64 -2.61
N PRO A 187 -12.08 -13.43 -2.05
CA PRO A 187 -11.77 -14.36 -0.97
C PRO A 187 -10.68 -15.40 -1.29
N GLN A 188 -10.40 -15.66 -2.58
CA GLN A 188 -9.35 -16.60 -3.00
C GLN A 188 -7.95 -15.97 -2.98
N ILE A 189 -7.84 -14.65 -2.86
CA ILE A 189 -6.57 -13.91 -2.89
C ILE A 189 -5.69 -14.32 -1.71
N ASP A 190 -6.23 -14.42 -0.50
CA ASP A 190 -5.48 -14.78 0.70
C ASP A 190 -4.83 -16.17 0.57
N GLY A 191 -5.57 -17.14 0.05
CA GLY A 191 -5.03 -18.48 -0.26
C GLY A 191 -3.91 -18.44 -1.29
N THR A 192 -4.04 -17.57 -2.29
CA THR A 192 -3.02 -17.39 -3.34
C THR A 192 -1.75 -16.76 -2.77
N ILE A 193 -1.89 -15.74 -1.90
CA ILE A 193 -0.75 -15.12 -1.20
C ILE A 193 -0.04 -16.15 -0.33
N TYR A 194 -0.81 -16.91 0.46
CA TYR A 194 -0.27 -17.90 1.39
C TYR A 194 0.50 -19.02 0.70
N SER A 195 0.01 -19.50 -0.44
CA SER A 195 0.63 -20.59 -1.22
C SER A 195 1.75 -20.14 -2.15
N SER A 196 1.99 -18.82 -2.26
CA SER A 196 3.00 -18.29 -3.17
C SER A 196 4.42 -18.62 -2.71
N ALA A 197 5.25 -19.09 -3.66
CA ALA A 197 6.69 -19.24 -3.47
C ALA A 197 7.49 -18.00 -3.94
N ALA A 198 6.82 -16.99 -4.51
CA ALA A 198 7.48 -15.80 -5.01
C ALA A 198 7.99 -14.91 -3.86
N PRO A 199 9.22 -14.39 -3.95
CA PRO A 199 9.82 -13.62 -2.85
C PRO A 199 9.13 -12.27 -2.57
N ASN A 200 8.34 -11.81 -3.51
CA ASN A 200 7.57 -10.55 -3.45
C ASN A 200 6.07 -10.79 -3.19
N MET A 201 5.68 -11.98 -2.75
CA MET A 201 4.32 -12.30 -2.35
C MET A 201 4.34 -13.23 -1.15
N PHE A 202 3.92 -12.74 0.03
CA PHE A 202 3.92 -13.48 1.28
C PHE A 202 2.87 -12.94 2.24
N SER A 203 2.31 -13.83 3.05
CA SER A 203 1.28 -13.48 4.03
C SER A 203 1.86 -12.85 5.29
N MET A 204 1.01 -12.17 6.06
CA MET A 204 1.36 -11.65 7.39
C MET A 204 1.88 -12.76 8.31
N ASP A 205 1.22 -13.93 8.32
CA ASP A 205 1.61 -15.05 9.17
C ASP A 205 3.01 -15.58 8.81
N THR A 206 3.36 -15.60 7.53
CA THR A 206 4.71 -15.94 7.08
C THR A 206 5.76 -14.94 7.58
N SER A 207 5.42 -13.66 7.57
CA SER A 207 6.29 -12.60 8.11
C SER A 207 6.48 -12.74 9.62
N LEU A 208 5.40 -12.96 10.35
CA LEU A 208 5.42 -13.17 11.81
C LEU A 208 6.23 -14.42 12.20
N GLN A 209 6.06 -15.53 11.48
CA GLN A 209 6.84 -16.75 11.68
C GLN A 209 8.35 -16.49 11.53
N LYS A 210 8.75 -15.78 10.48
CA LYS A 210 10.17 -15.43 10.25
C LYS A 210 10.74 -14.54 11.36
N LEU A 211 9.94 -13.56 11.82
CA LEU A 211 10.36 -12.67 12.91
C LEU A 211 10.52 -13.41 14.22
N TYR A 212 9.63 -14.36 14.52
CA TYR A 212 9.75 -15.23 15.68
C TYR A 212 10.98 -16.13 15.60
N GLN A 213 11.20 -16.81 14.48
CA GLN A 213 12.37 -17.67 14.26
C GLN A 213 13.69 -16.90 14.36
N ALA A 214 13.67 -15.60 14.00
CA ALA A 214 14.82 -14.70 14.16
C ALA A 214 14.98 -14.15 15.59
N GLY A 215 14.11 -14.55 16.53
CA GLY A 215 14.16 -14.10 17.93
C GLY A 215 13.76 -12.63 18.14
N LYS A 216 13.16 -11.99 17.13
CA LYS A 216 12.79 -10.56 17.18
C LYS A 216 11.48 -10.29 17.91
N ILE A 217 10.55 -11.23 17.89
CA ILE A 217 9.24 -11.13 18.53
C ILE A 217 8.96 -12.40 19.32
N SER A 218 8.07 -12.35 20.33
CA SER A 218 7.64 -13.51 21.09
C SER A 218 6.57 -14.30 20.33
N ALA A 219 6.35 -15.57 20.72
CA ALA A 219 5.26 -16.38 20.19
C ALA A 219 3.89 -15.76 20.46
N ASP A 220 3.67 -15.22 21.67
CA ASP A 220 2.41 -14.56 22.04
C ASP A 220 2.16 -13.31 21.17
N ALA A 221 3.20 -12.49 20.93
CA ALA A 221 3.09 -11.34 20.04
C ALA A 221 2.78 -11.78 18.61
N ALA A 222 3.42 -12.82 18.09
CA ALA A 222 3.13 -13.37 16.77
C ALA A 222 1.69 -13.83 16.64
N LEU A 223 1.18 -14.60 17.62
CA LEU A 223 -0.18 -15.11 17.60
C LEU A 223 -1.24 -14.00 17.74
N ALA A 224 -0.97 -12.99 18.56
CA ALA A 224 -1.89 -11.84 18.74
C ALA A 224 -2.10 -11.02 17.47
N HIS A 225 -1.14 -11.03 16.55
CA HIS A 225 -1.18 -10.27 15.30
C HIS A 225 -1.40 -11.12 14.04
N ALA A 226 -1.55 -12.44 14.21
CA ALA A 226 -1.73 -13.38 13.11
C ALA A 226 -3.09 -13.25 12.42
N SER A 227 -3.13 -13.44 11.12
CA SER A 227 -4.37 -13.59 10.36
C SER A 227 -5.06 -14.92 10.66
N ASN A 228 -4.28 -15.98 10.86
CA ASN A 228 -4.76 -17.30 11.29
C ASN A 228 -3.91 -17.85 12.44
N PRO A 229 -4.25 -17.47 13.71
CA PRO A 229 -3.48 -17.88 14.88
C PRO A 229 -3.34 -19.40 15.05
N GLU A 230 -4.40 -20.15 14.75
CA GLU A 230 -4.40 -21.62 14.89
C GLU A 230 -3.42 -22.30 13.92
N MET A 231 -3.34 -21.81 12.68
CA MET A 231 -2.37 -22.31 11.72
C MET A 231 -0.96 -21.86 12.07
N LEU A 232 -0.79 -20.62 12.49
CA LEU A 232 0.53 -20.11 12.87
C LEU A 232 1.08 -20.86 14.08
N LYS A 233 0.27 -21.11 15.11
CA LYS A 233 0.66 -21.84 16.32
C LYS A 233 1.29 -23.21 16.04
N ARG A 234 0.87 -23.88 14.97
CA ARG A 234 1.44 -25.18 14.56
C ARG A 234 2.81 -25.08 13.91
N LYS A 235 3.25 -23.86 13.58
CA LYS A 235 4.49 -23.57 12.86
C LYS A 235 5.54 -22.84 13.70
N LEU A 236 5.13 -22.30 14.87
CA LEU A 236 6.02 -21.71 15.87
C LEU A 236 6.62 -22.79 16.77
#